data_4bc33b29e62f3e893a190922c11e811b
#
_entry.id   4bc33b29e62f3e893a190922c11e811b
#
_cell.length_a   1.000
_cell.length_b   1.000
_cell.length_c   1.000
_cell.angle_alpha   90.00
_cell.angle_beta   90.00
_cell.angle_gamma   90.00
#
_symmetry.space_group_name_H-M   'P 1'
#
loop_
_entity.id
_entity.type
_entity.pdbx_description
1 polymer ?
#
loop_
_entity_poly.entity_id
_entity_poly.type
_entity_poly.pdbx_seq_one_letter_code
_entity_poly.pdbx_strand_id
1 'polypeptide(L)'
;MMKFVKYDIKKIEILLMLLFVAFQSRAYDFEKDGIYYNFNGTIPFEVFVTYRDNPFDVGYQPSYSGVVVIPETVEFANKYYRITEIGDFAFRGCSSLSSIEIPGSCTTIGSGAFGGCEGLTEIILPESLSYIGSSAFSGCTSLMTVNIPIGIKYIGGSAFGGTPWYNNQPNGEIYFNTIFYAYKGKMPPQTHIDIRDGTTQISDGAFRYCSELASVTIPGSVDKIGVYAFKDCVGLTSVEIGYGVKIIENEAFDHCINLTSISLPESLTTIGRGVFMRCESLVSLSIPKSVKNIGFRAFDGTPWYNNQPDGVMYINDILYTYKGEMPSDTHIDIRKGTVAISSDAFARSSNRMTSLTIPKSVTSIGEWAFAHCYDLKSVTIPGSVVEIGANAFYSGGLTSITIEDGVTIIGSEAFMYCKLLTSMDIPTSVKKIGTNAFRSEERRV
;
A
#
# COMPACT_ATOMS: atom_id res chain seq x y z
N MET A 1 28.75 -22.27 -52.27
CA MET A 1 29.51 -21.18 -51.65
C MET A 1 28.54 -20.21 -50.97
N MET A 2 28.21 -20.43 -49.70
CA MET A 2 27.32 -19.56 -48.93
C MET A 2 28.14 -18.36 -48.42
N LYS A 3 27.77 -17.14 -48.82
CA LYS A 3 28.33 -15.90 -48.30
C LYS A 3 27.74 -15.63 -46.92
N PHE A 4 28.54 -15.79 -45.86
CA PHE A 4 28.21 -15.33 -44.53
C PHE A 4 28.29 -13.79 -44.51
N VAL A 5 27.15 -13.12 -44.29
CA VAL A 5 27.10 -11.68 -44.00
C VAL A 5 27.61 -11.51 -42.60
N LYS A 6 28.80 -10.92 -42.42
CA LYS A 6 29.30 -10.49 -41.11
C LYS A 6 28.47 -9.29 -40.65
N TYR A 7 27.56 -9.52 -39.72
CA TYR A 7 26.93 -8.44 -39.01
C TYR A 7 27.93 -7.85 -38.00
N ASP A 8 28.04 -6.53 -38.05
CA ASP A 8 28.89 -5.78 -37.11
C ASP A 8 28.23 -5.78 -35.74
N ILE A 9 28.66 -6.71 -34.87
CA ILE A 9 28.10 -6.93 -33.51
C ILE A 9 28.12 -5.66 -32.72
N LYS A 10 29.15 -4.79 -32.86
CA LYS A 10 29.21 -3.50 -32.18
C LYS A 10 28.10 -2.52 -32.60
N LYS A 11 27.70 -2.54 -33.87
CA LYS A 11 26.57 -1.72 -34.36
C LYS A 11 25.22 -2.25 -33.85
N ILE A 12 25.09 -3.55 -33.71
CA ILE A 12 23.89 -4.21 -33.13
C ILE A 12 23.83 -3.91 -31.64
N GLU A 13 24.93 -3.98 -30.91
CA GLU A 13 24.99 -3.64 -29.48
C GLU A 13 24.71 -2.15 -29.24
N ILE A 14 25.24 -1.24 -30.05
CA ILE A 14 24.95 0.18 -29.96
C ILE A 14 23.47 0.47 -30.31
N LEU A 15 22.91 -0.21 -31.32
CA LEU A 15 21.51 -0.06 -31.69
C LEU A 15 20.57 -0.62 -30.62
N LEU A 16 20.93 -1.76 -30.01
CA LEU A 16 20.24 -2.34 -28.87
C LEU A 16 20.38 -1.46 -27.63
N MET A 17 21.55 -0.87 -27.39
CA MET A 17 21.77 0.06 -26.26
C MET A 17 21.01 1.38 -26.46
N LEU A 18 20.95 1.92 -27.69
CA LEU A 18 20.14 3.08 -28.01
C LEU A 18 18.65 2.80 -27.96
N LEU A 19 18.20 1.63 -28.38
CA LEU A 19 16.82 1.13 -28.19
C LEU A 19 16.51 0.94 -26.71
N PHE A 20 17.44 0.37 -25.91
CA PHE A 20 17.25 0.16 -24.47
C PHE A 20 17.21 1.48 -23.68
N VAL A 21 18.04 2.47 -24.06
CA VAL A 21 18.01 3.83 -23.47
C VAL A 21 16.73 4.58 -23.90
N ALA A 22 16.24 4.39 -25.15
CA ALA A 22 14.98 4.96 -25.60
C ALA A 22 13.74 4.30 -24.95
N PHE A 23 13.83 3.02 -24.52
CA PHE A 23 12.76 2.32 -23.81
C PHE A 23 12.72 2.60 -22.31
N GLN A 24 13.80 3.12 -21.71
CA GLN A 24 13.87 3.39 -20.26
C GLN A 24 13.35 4.77 -19.83
N SER A 25 12.90 5.64 -20.74
CA SER A 25 12.52 7.02 -20.43
C SER A 25 11.04 7.36 -20.63
N ARG A 26 10.21 6.42 -21.09
CA ARG A 26 8.79 6.71 -21.30
C ARG A 26 7.96 6.23 -20.12
N ALA A 27 7.17 7.15 -19.55
CA ALA A 27 6.22 6.86 -18.48
C ALA A 27 4.88 6.29 -18.99
N TYR A 28 4.78 6.02 -20.30
CA TYR A 28 3.59 5.53 -20.97
C TYR A 28 3.92 4.49 -22.06
N ASP A 29 2.97 3.59 -22.33
CA ASP A 29 3.11 2.56 -23.35
C ASP A 29 2.84 3.10 -24.75
N PHE A 30 1.83 3.96 -24.91
CA PHE A 30 1.54 4.63 -26.19
C PHE A 30 0.81 5.96 -26.01
N GLU A 31 0.82 6.78 -27.08
CA GLU A 31 0.10 8.05 -27.17
C GLU A 31 -0.91 7.98 -28.32
N LYS A 32 -2.07 8.57 -28.13
CA LYS A 32 -3.08 8.77 -29.16
C LYS A 32 -3.82 10.08 -28.90
N ASP A 33 -3.88 10.93 -29.92
CA ASP A 33 -4.59 12.22 -29.91
C ASP A 33 -4.19 13.15 -28.74
N GLY A 34 -2.88 13.11 -28.37
CA GLY A 34 -2.32 13.90 -27.29
C GLY A 34 -2.59 13.35 -25.88
N ILE A 35 -3.17 12.16 -25.75
CA ILE A 35 -3.39 11.48 -24.48
C ILE A 35 -2.44 10.29 -24.37
N TYR A 36 -1.85 10.11 -23.18
CA TYR A 36 -0.88 9.07 -22.89
C TYR A 36 -1.53 7.93 -22.12
N TYR A 37 -1.25 6.70 -22.53
CA TYR A 37 -1.91 5.49 -22.03
C TYR A 37 -0.91 4.43 -21.60
N ASN A 38 -1.28 3.68 -20.56
CA ASN A 38 -0.63 2.43 -20.16
C ASN A 38 -1.62 1.28 -20.23
N PHE A 39 -1.13 0.09 -20.62
CA PHE A 39 -1.94 -1.12 -20.59
C PHE A 39 -2.22 -1.54 -19.14
N ASN A 40 -3.46 -1.96 -18.91
CA ASN A 40 -3.77 -2.67 -17.68
C ASN A 40 -3.20 -4.09 -17.77
N GLY A 41 -2.09 -4.34 -17.08
CA GLY A 41 -1.38 -5.63 -17.16
C GLY A 41 -2.16 -6.82 -16.60
N THR A 42 -3.28 -6.58 -15.92
CA THR A 42 -4.12 -7.61 -15.30
C THR A 42 -5.42 -7.88 -16.04
N ILE A 43 -5.94 -6.90 -16.78
CA ILE A 43 -7.22 -6.99 -17.49
C ILE A 43 -6.98 -6.77 -19.00
N PRO A 44 -7.22 -7.79 -19.84
CA PRO A 44 -7.06 -7.66 -21.29
C PRO A 44 -7.99 -6.58 -21.88
N PHE A 45 -7.50 -5.84 -22.89
CA PHE A 45 -8.22 -4.80 -23.60
C PHE A 45 -8.68 -3.62 -22.74
N GLU A 46 -8.01 -3.39 -21.63
CA GLU A 46 -8.18 -2.18 -20.82
C GLU A 46 -6.87 -1.38 -20.75
N VAL A 47 -7.00 -0.06 -20.70
CA VAL A 47 -5.91 0.90 -20.53
C VAL A 47 -6.32 1.97 -19.52
N PHE A 48 -5.32 2.62 -18.95
CA PHE A 48 -5.53 3.80 -18.13
C PHE A 48 -4.78 5.02 -18.68
N VAL A 49 -5.32 6.20 -18.44
CA VAL A 49 -4.67 7.47 -18.79
C VAL A 49 -3.54 7.73 -17.82
N THR A 50 -2.40 8.17 -18.34
CA THR A 50 -1.20 8.45 -17.56
C THR A 50 -0.54 9.78 -17.99
N TYR A 51 0.64 10.06 -17.50
CA TYR A 51 1.44 11.24 -17.81
C TYR A 51 2.53 10.92 -18.87
N ARG A 52 3.03 11.95 -19.57
CA ARG A 52 4.14 11.83 -20.53
C ARG A 52 5.47 11.63 -19.82
N ASP A 53 5.76 12.51 -18.86
CA ASP A 53 7.01 12.57 -18.11
C ASP A 53 6.70 12.36 -16.62
N ASN A 54 7.60 11.71 -15.88
CA ASN A 54 7.39 11.44 -14.46
C ASN A 54 7.20 12.75 -13.69
N PRO A 55 6.06 12.97 -13.00
CA PRO A 55 5.75 14.23 -12.33
C PRO A 55 6.61 14.53 -11.09
N PHE A 56 7.54 13.64 -10.75
CA PHE A 56 8.51 13.82 -9.66
C PHE A 56 9.94 14.13 -10.17
N ASP A 57 10.16 14.15 -11.47
CA ASP A 57 11.47 14.45 -12.06
C ASP A 57 11.78 15.96 -12.01
N VAL A 58 13.06 16.28 -11.86
CA VAL A 58 13.53 17.67 -11.93
C VAL A 58 13.27 18.23 -13.33
N GLY A 59 12.53 19.35 -13.40
CA GLY A 59 12.17 19.97 -14.67
C GLY A 59 10.89 19.41 -15.31
N TYR A 60 10.11 18.59 -14.59
CA TYR A 60 8.80 18.13 -15.04
C TYR A 60 7.98 19.27 -15.67
N GLN A 61 7.39 19.00 -16.82
CA GLN A 61 6.45 19.89 -17.48
C GLN A 61 5.09 19.17 -17.57
N PRO A 62 4.00 19.83 -17.13
CA PRO A 62 2.66 19.24 -17.22
C PRO A 62 2.31 18.83 -18.64
N SER A 63 1.71 17.65 -18.79
CA SER A 63 1.47 17.05 -20.11
C SER A 63 0.20 17.57 -20.80
N TYR A 64 -0.73 18.13 -20.03
CA TYR A 64 -2.07 18.48 -20.52
C TYR A 64 -2.43 19.93 -20.23
N SER A 65 -3.19 20.56 -21.15
CA SER A 65 -3.68 21.94 -21.00
C SER A 65 -4.98 22.14 -21.76
N GLY A 66 -5.72 23.21 -21.42
CA GLY A 66 -6.99 23.57 -22.08
C GLY A 66 -8.09 22.55 -21.78
N VAL A 67 -8.83 22.16 -22.82
CA VAL A 67 -9.92 21.18 -22.73
C VAL A 67 -9.38 19.81 -23.16
N VAL A 68 -9.60 18.81 -22.32
CA VAL A 68 -9.24 17.40 -22.62
C VAL A 68 -10.52 16.56 -22.65
N VAL A 69 -10.69 15.79 -23.71
CA VAL A 69 -11.79 14.82 -23.86
C VAL A 69 -11.20 13.43 -23.90
N ILE A 70 -11.48 12.62 -22.89
CA ILE A 70 -11.04 11.23 -22.83
C ILE A 70 -12.12 10.34 -23.47
N PRO A 71 -11.81 9.60 -24.55
CA PRO A 71 -12.81 8.75 -25.21
C PRO A 71 -13.15 7.50 -24.38
N GLU A 72 -14.29 6.86 -24.67
CA GLU A 72 -14.66 5.55 -24.07
C GLU A 72 -13.68 4.44 -24.45
N THR A 73 -13.15 4.50 -25.66
CA THR A 73 -12.20 3.51 -26.19
C THR A 73 -11.12 4.18 -27.04
N VAL A 74 -9.94 3.58 -27.08
CA VAL A 74 -8.82 4.01 -27.90
C VAL A 74 -8.34 2.85 -28.76
N GLU A 75 -8.01 3.12 -30.03
CA GLU A 75 -7.44 2.14 -30.94
C GLU A 75 -5.92 2.18 -30.90
N PHE A 76 -5.30 1.01 -30.68
CA PHE A 76 -3.85 0.82 -30.77
C PHE A 76 -3.54 -0.55 -31.41
N ALA A 77 -2.65 -0.57 -32.41
CA ALA A 77 -2.24 -1.77 -33.13
C ALA A 77 -3.42 -2.61 -33.66
N ASN A 78 -4.42 -1.95 -34.27
CA ASN A 78 -5.65 -2.54 -34.83
C ASN A 78 -6.53 -3.27 -33.78
N LYS A 79 -6.44 -2.85 -32.50
CA LYS A 79 -7.30 -3.34 -31.42
C LYS A 79 -7.87 -2.15 -30.65
N TYR A 80 -9.10 -2.32 -30.15
CA TYR A 80 -9.75 -1.32 -29.31
C TYR A 80 -9.57 -1.67 -27.85
N TYR A 81 -9.21 -0.65 -27.08
CA TYR A 81 -9.00 -0.73 -25.62
C TYR A 81 -9.94 0.22 -24.92
N ARG A 82 -10.59 -0.26 -23.88
CA ARG A 82 -11.50 0.53 -23.04
C ARG A 82 -10.72 1.33 -22.01
N ILE A 83 -11.06 2.60 -21.80
CA ILE A 83 -10.47 3.43 -20.75
C ILE A 83 -11.29 3.26 -19.49
N THR A 84 -10.71 2.64 -18.45
CA THR A 84 -11.39 2.32 -17.19
C THR A 84 -10.84 3.06 -15.98
N GLU A 85 -9.70 3.75 -16.16
CA GLU A 85 -8.99 4.40 -15.07
C GLU A 85 -8.26 5.68 -15.55
N ILE A 86 -8.29 6.70 -14.68
CA ILE A 86 -7.31 7.79 -14.69
C ILE A 86 -6.23 7.40 -13.69
N GLY A 87 -5.02 7.14 -14.16
CA GLY A 87 -3.93 6.62 -13.34
C GLY A 87 -3.42 7.63 -12.31
N ASP A 88 -2.59 7.13 -11.39
CA ASP A 88 -1.94 7.97 -10.38
C ASP A 88 -1.16 9.11 -11.05
N PHE A 89 -1.35 10.33 -10.54
CA PHE A 89 -0.67 11.56 -11.00
C PHE A 89 -0.86 11.91 -12.48
N ALA A 90 -1.79 11.31 -13.22
CA ALA A 90 -1.95 11.45 -14.66
C ALA A 90 -2.00 12.91 -15.14
N PHE A 91 -2.69 13.78 -14.44
CA PHE A 91 -2.82 15.22 -14.74
C PHE A 91 -2.16 16.12 -13.69
N ARG A 92 -1.27 15.56 -12.85
CA ARG A 92 -0.67 16.35 -11.77
C ARG A 92 0.01 17.61 -12.28
N GLY A 93 -0.26 18.76 -11.64
CA GLY A 93 0.33 20.04 -11.94
C GLY A 93 -0.12 20.65 -13.28
N CYS A 94 -1.12 20.09 -13.96
CA CYS A 94 -1.68 20.66 -15.18
C CYS A 94 -2.50 21.94 -14.85
N SER A 95 -1.81 22.99 -14.42
CA SER A 95 -2.42 24.26 -13.97
C SER A 95 -3.22 24.96 -15.06
N SER A 96 -2.91 24.71 -16.33
CA SER A 96 -3.64 25.25 -17.49
C SER A 96 -4.76 24.33 -18.01
N LEU A 97 -5.05 23.19 -17.34
CA LEU A 97 -6.20 22.35 -17.65
C LEU A 97 -7.46 23.07 -17.21
N SER A 98 -8.31 23.47 -18.15
CA SER A 98 -9.53 24.24 -17.85
C SER A 98 -10.79 23.37 -17.74
N SER A 99 -10.83 22.25 -18.44
CA SER A 99 -11.96 21.32 -18.43
C SER A 99 -11.49 19.93 -18.83
N ILE A 100 -12.19 18.91 -18.32
CA ILE A 100 -11.97 17.51 -18.70
C ILE A 100 -13.28 16.74 -18.76
N GLU A 101 -13.44 15.95 -19.83
CA GLU A 101 -14.53 14.99 -19.95
C GLU A 101 -13.98 13.60 -19.64
N ILE A 102 -14.54 12.95 -18.62
CA ILE A 102 -14.18 11.61 -18.17
C ILE A 102 -15.20 10.60 -18.74
N PRO A 103 -14.78 9.53 -19.39
CA PRO A 103 -15.71 8.59 -20.03
C PRO A 103 -16.56 7.84 -19.00
N GLY A 104 -17.77 7.46 -19.42
CA GLY A 104 -18.68 6.65 -18.62
C GLY A 104 -18.16 5.25 -18.27
N SER A 105 -17.11 4.78 -18.94
CA SER A 105 -16.40 3.54 -18.63
C SER A 105 -15.43 3.65 -17.42
N CYS A 106 -15.07 4.88 -17.01
CA CYS A 106 -14.08 5.09 -15.96
C CYS A 106 -14.65 4.72 -14.58
N THR A 107 -13.98 3.83 -13.88
CA THR A 107 -14.35 3.36 -12.53
C THR A 107 -13.42 3.85 -11.44
N THR A 108 -12.23 4.36 -11.82
CA THR A 108 -11.15 4.70 -10.90
C THR A 108 -10.48 6.01 -11.29
N ILE A 109 -10.28 6.88 -10.30
CA ILE A 109 -9.38 8.03 -10.36
C ILE A 109 -8.28 7.80 -9.34
N GLY A 110 -7.04 7.71 -9.81
CA GLY A 110 -5.85 7.40 -9.00
C GLY A 110 -5.45 8.50 -8.02
N SER A 111 -4.45 8.18 -7.20
CA SER A 111 -3.91 9.12 -6.21
C SER A 111 -3.25 10.31 -6.90
N GLY A 112 -3.53 11.53 -6.43
CA GLY A 112 -2.99 12.76 -6.98
C GLY A 112 -3.27 12.99 -8.46
N ALA A 113 -4.22 12.27 -9.07
CA ALA A 113 -4.48 12.27 -10.51
C ALA A 113 -4.64 13.67 -11.11
N PHE A 114 -5.32 14.57 -10.41
CA PHE A 114 -5.51 15.98 -10.77
C PHE A 114 -4.86 16.94 -9.76
N GLY A 115 -3.92 16.46 -8.93
CA GLY A 115 -3.29 17.29 -7.92
C GLY A 115 -2.65 18.53 -8.51
N GLY A 116 -3.05 19.76 -8.06
CA GLY A 116 -2.53 21.03 -8.54
C GLY A 116 -3.04 21.46 -9.92
N CYS A 117 -4.18 20.93 -10.40
CA CYS A 117 -4.87 21.44 -11.59
C CYS A 117 -5.61 22.74 -11.24
N GLU A 118 -4.85 23.83 -11.10
CA GLU A 118 -5.35 25.12 -10.61
C GLU A 118 -6.39 25.76 -11.51
N GLY A 119 -6.34 25.49 -12.84
CA GLY A 119 -7.29 26.01 -13.83
C GLY A 119 -8.64 25.29 -13.88
N LEU A 120 -8.76 24.11 -13.23
CA LEU A 120 -9.97 23.30 -13.27
C LEU A 120 -11.04 23.90 -12.34
N THR A 121 -12.15 24.37 -12.91
CA THR A 121 -13.22 25.05 -12.15
C THR A 121 -14.35 24.13 -11.72
N GLU A 122 -14.62 23.11 -12.51
CA GLU A 122 -15.63 22.08 -12.25
C GLU A 122 -15.16 20.73 -12.76
N ILE A 123 -15.70 19.66 -12.19
CA ILE A 123 -15.52 18.30 -12.68
C ILE A 123 -16.83 17.52 -12.55
N ILE A 124 -17.18 16.80 -13.61
CA ILE A 124 -18.31 15.89 -13.65
C ILE A 124 -17.76 14.48 -13.60
N LEU A 125 -17.99 13.80 -12.47
CA LEU A 125 -17.57 12.42 -12.25
C LEU A 125 -18.62 11.47 -12.81
N PRO A 126 -18.24 10.42 -13.58
CA PRO A 126 -19.21 9.48 -14.15
C PRO A 126 -19.85 8.61 -13.05
N GLU A 127 -21.11 8.19 -13.28
CA GLU A 127 -21.85 7.35 -12.33
C GLU A 127 -21.24 5.95 -12.12
N SER A 128 -20.38 5.50 -13.03
CA SER A 128 -19.58 4.28 -12.92
C SER A 128 -18.45 4.37 -11.90
N LEU A 129 -18.07 5.62 -11.50
CA LEU A 129 -16.91 5.83 -10.64
C LEU A 129 -17.14 5.25 -9.24
N SER A 130 -16.25 4.37 -8.84
CA SER A 130 -16.30 3.69 -7.54
C SER A 130 -15.13 4.03 -6.61
N TYR A 131 -14.04 4.58 -7.16
CA TYR A 131 -12.81 4.84 -6.42
C TYR A 131 -12.21 6.21 -6.78
N ILE A 132 -11.89 7.00 -5.76
CA ILE A 132 -11.12 8.25 -5.85
C ILE A 132 -9.93 8.13 -4.90
N GLY A 133 -8.72 8.18 -5.44
CA GLY A 133 -7.47 8.05 -4.68
C GLY A 133 -7.17 9.23 -3.77
N SER A 134 -6.18 9.03 -2.87
CA SER A 134 -5.75 10.07 -1.95
C SER A 134 -5.18 11.28 -2.70
N SER A 135 -5.54 12.49 -2.26
CA SER A 135 -5.11 13.76 -2.89
C SER A 135 -5.48 13.91 -4.37
N ALA A 136 -6.45 13.15 -4.88
CA ALA A 136 -6.80 13.12 -6.31
C ALA A 136 -7.04 14.50 -6.92
N PHE A 137 -7.68 15.43 -6.19
CA PHE A 137 -7.95 16.82 -6.59
C PHE A 137 -7.31 17.83 -5.65
N SER A 138 -6.32 17.41 -4.85
CA SER A 138 -5.68 18.30 -3.89
C SER A 138 -5.00 19.47 -4.61
N GLY A 139 -5.22 20.70 -4.11
CA GLY A 139 -4.64 21.90 -4.71
C GLY A 139 -5.27 22.36 -6.02
N CYS A 140 -6.44 21.84 -6.42
CA CYS A 140 -7.25 22.41 -7.50
C CYS A 140 -7.93 23.69 -6.98
N THR A 141 -7.17 24.79 -6.94
CA THR A 141 -7.56 26.03 -6.25
C THR A 141 -8.74 26.78 -6.87
N SER A 142 -9.16 26.40 -8.07
CA SER A 142 -10.36 26.96 -8.74
C SER A 142 -11.56 26.01 -8.72
N LEU A 143 -11.44 24.80 -8.18
CA LEU A 143 -12.50 23.77 -8.25
C LEU A 143 -13.66 24.11 -7.30
N MET A 144 -14.74 24.64 -7.86
CA MET A 144 -15.93 25.12 -7.15
C MET A 144 -17.05 24.09 -7.09
N THR A 145 -17.12 23.19 -8.07
CA THR A 145 -18.22 22.24 -8.24
C THR A 145 -17.69 20.82 -8.47
N VAL A 146 -18.18 19.88 -7.67
CA VAL A 146 -17.94 18.43 -7.82
C VAL A 146 -19.25 17.71 -7.55
N ASN A 147 -19.68 16.82 -8.43
CA ASN A 147 -20.73 15.85 -8.15
C ASN A 147 -20.08 14.55 -7.65
N ILE A 148 -20.44 14.08 -6.47
CA ILE A 148 -19.98 12.77 -5.99
C ILE A 148 -21.02 11.71 -6.40
N PRO A 149 -20.65 10.72 -7.25
CA PRO A 149 -21.59 9.69 -7.70
C PRO A 149 -22.13 8.87 -6.52
N ILE A 150 -23.40 8.46 -6.59
CA ILE A 150 -24.02 7.69 -5.50
C ILE A 150 -23.35 6.31 -5.30
N GLY A 151 -22.77 5.75 -6.37
CA GLY A 151 -22.07 4.46 -6.39
C GLY A 151 -20.65 4.47 -5.83
N ILE A 152 -20.14 5.63 -5.38
CA ILE A 152 -18.77 5.72 -4.86
C ILE A 152 -18.60 4.82 -3.62
N LYS A 153 -17.50 4.03 -3.63
CA LYS A 153 -17.17 3.09 -2.56
C LYS A 153 -15.95 3.51 -1.75
N TYR A 154 -15.05 4.30 -2.36
CA TYR A 154 -13.84 4.75 -1.72
C TYR A 154 -13.47 6.17 -2.11
N ILE A 155 -13.16 7.00 -1.11
CA ILE A 155 -12.55 8.31 -1.30
C ILE A 155 -11.35 8.39 -0.34
N GLY A 156 -10.16 8.54 -0.91
CA GLY A 156 -8.91 8.63 -0.17
C GLY A 156 -8.75 9.95 0.58
N GLY A 157 -7.84 9.96 1.54
CA GLY A 157 -7.58 11.14 2.37
C GLY A 157 -7.14 12.35 1.56
N SER A 158 -7.61 13.53 1.97
CA SER A 158 -7.29 14.80 1.30
C SER A 158 -7.61 14.83 -0.20
N ALA A 159 -8.49 13.93 -0.69
CA ALA A 159 -8.84 13.87 -2.11
C ALA A 159 -9.23 15.23 -2.69
N PHE A 160 -9.90 16.07 -1.89
CA PHE A 160 -10.34 17.43 -2.26
C PHE A 160 -9.67 18.52 -1.43
N GLY A 161 -8.54 18.23 -0.81
CA GLY A 161 -7.80 19.16 0.05
C GLY A 161 -7.40 20.44 -0.69
N GLY A 162 -7.70 21.63 -0.12
CA GLY A 162 -7.36 22.93 -0.70
C GLY A 162 -8.29 23.39 -1.83
N THR A 163 -9.33 22.61 -2.18
CA THR A 163 -10.33 23.07 -3.17
C THR A 163 -11.35 24.00 -2.51
N PRO A 164 -11.83 25.04 -3.23
CA PRO A 164 -12.97 25.86 -2.76
C PRO A 164 -14.22 25.02 -2.49
N TRP A 165 -14.48 24.00 -3.31
CA TRP A 165 -15.61 23.08 -3.10
C TRP A 165 -15.59 22.43 -1.71
N TYR A 166 -14.41 21.89 -1.29
CA TYR A 166 -14.27 21.30 0.05
C TYR A 166 -14.28 22.36 1.14
N ASN A 167 -13.62 23.52 0.91
CA ASN A 167 -13.57 24.61 1.88
C ASN A 167 -14.96 25.20 2.19
N ASN A 168 -15.90 25.13 1.25
CA ASN A 168 -17.28 25.57 1.41
C ASN A 168 -18.18 24.54 2.11
N GLN A 169 -17.70 23.30 2.34
CA GLN A 169 -18.47 22.34 3.16
C GLN A 169 -18.61 22.86 4.59
N PRO A 170 -19.73 22.52 5.30
CA PRO A 170 -19.92 22.93 6.69
C PRO A 170 -18.82 22.37 7.59
N ASN A 171 -18.60 23.04 8.74
CA ASN A 171 -17.74 22.48 9.78
C ASN A 171 -18.44 21.30 10.49
N GLY A 172 -17.64 20.38 11.02
CA GLY A 172 -18.10 19.16 11.66
C GLY A 172 -17.84 17.92 10.80
N GLU A 173 -18.71 16.95 10.93
CA GLU A 173 -18.64 15.69 10.23
C GLU A 173 -19.00 15.83 8.76
N ILE A 174 -18.08 15.46 7.87
CA ILE A 174 -18.29 15.45 6.42
C ILE A 174 -18.51 14.02 5.97
N TYR A 175 -19.67 13.77 5.39
CA TYR A 175 -20.01 12.50 4.75
C TYR A 175 -20.25 12.71 3.26
N PHE A 176 -19.76 11.76 2.46
CA PHE A 176 -20.13 11.58 1.07
C PHE A 176 -20.79 10.21 0.93
N ASN A 177 -22.10 10.20 0.76
CA ASN A 177 -22.91 8.98 0.78
C ASN A 177 -22.68 8.15 2.07
N THR A 178 -22.14 6.94 1.94
CA THR A 178 -21.82 6.04 3.05
C THR A 178 -20.38 6.15 3.56
N ILE A 179 -19.64 7.16 3.12
CA ILE A 179 -18.24 7.37 3.49
C ILE A 179 -18.14 8.50 4.50
N PHE A 180 -17.59 8.24 5.69
CA PHE A 180 -17.12 9.28 6.58
C PHE A 180 -15.80 9.83 6.03
N TYR A 181 -15.84 11.02 5.44
CA TYR A 181 -14.68 11.57 4.75
C TYR A 181 -13.73 12.31 5.68
N ALA A 182 -14.22 13.21 6.50
CA ALA A 182 -13.39 13.99 7.41
C ALA A 182 -14.20 14.69 8.51
N TYR A 183 -13.57 15.04 9.62
CA TYR A 183 -14.03 16.08 10.52
C TYR A 183 -13.38 17.40 10.14
N LYS A 184 -14.18 18.44 9.87
CA LYS A 184 -13.71 19.75 9.40
C LYS A 184 -13.89 20.84 10.46
N GLY A 185 -12.92 21.72 10.55
CA GLY A 185 -12.98 22.86 11.46
C GLY A 185 -12.56 22.51 12.89
N LYS A 186 -12.84 23.45 13.81
CA LYS A 186 -12.48 23.29 15.22
C LYS A 186 -13.46 22.34 15.93
N MET A 187 -12.92 21.29 16.53
CA MET A 187 -13.68 20.34 17.36
C MET A 187 -13.90 20.94 18.76
N PRO A 188 -15.11 20.85 19.33
CA PRO A 188 -15.34 21.20 20.73
C PRO A 188 -14.52 20.30 21.67
N PRO A 189 -14.14 20.81 22.88
CA PRO A 189 -13.46 19.98 23.88
C PRO A 189 -14.30 18.77 24.28
N GLN A 190 -13.62 17.64 24.53
CA GLN A 190 -14.25 16.40 25.02
C GLN A 190 -15.35 15.86 24.08
N THR A 191 -15.16 16.03 22.77
CA THR A 191 -16.14 15.56 21.79
C THR A 191 -16.21 14.04 21.77
N HIS A 192 -17.42 13.51 21.81
CA HIS A 192 -17.76 12.14 21.43
C HIS A 192 -18.38 12.14 20.03
N ILE A 193 -18.00 11.18 19.19
CA ILE A 193 -18.57 10.99 17.86
C ILE A 193 -19.17 9.59 17.74
N ASP A 194 -20.46 9.54 17.43
CA ASP A 194 -21.14 8.33 16.96
C ASP A 194 -21.16 8.35 15.42
N ILE A 195 -20.30 7.52 14.79
CA ILE A 195 -20.30 7.41 13.33
C ILE A 195 -21.63 6.79 12.88
N ARG A 196 -22.28 7.41 11.89
CA ARG A 196 -23.62 7.03 11.41
C ARG A 196 -23.70 5.58 11.00
N ASP A 197 -24.78 4.90 11.38
CA ASP A 197 -25.10 3.58 10.85
C ASP A 197 -25.21 3.60 9.32
N GLY A 198 -24.76 2.52 8.67
CA GLY A 198 -24.67 2.44 7.22
C GLY A 198 -23.39 3.08 6.64
N THR A 199 -22.54 3.69 7.47
CA THR A 199 -21.20 4.10 7.02
C THR A 199 -20.38 2.86 6.69
N THR A 200 -19.82 2.81 5.47
CA THR A 200 -19.04 1.65 4.98
C THR A 200 -17.54 1.86 5.08
N GLN A 201 -17.10 3.11 5.14
CA GLN A 201 -15.68 3.49 5.19
C GLN A 201 -15.46 4.71 6.08
N ILE A 202 -14.35 4.72 6.82
CA ILE A 202 -13.72 5.91 7.40
C ILE A 202 -12.50 6.21 6.53
N SER A 203 -12.46 7.38 5.89
CA SER A 203 -11.39 7.75 4.96
C SER A 203 -10.03 7.94 5.65
N ASP A 204 -8.97 7.92 4.85
CA ASP A 204 -7.61 8.16 5.34
C ASP A 204 -7.51 9.55 5.96
N GLY A 205 -6.95 9.60 7.18
CA GLY A 205 -6.79 10.84 7.93
C GLY A 205 -8.08 11.55 8.36
N ALA A 206 -9.23 10.86 8.37
CA ALA A 206 -10.55 11.46 8.61
C ALA A 206 -10.67 12.28 9.91
N PHE A 207 -9.97 11.86 10.98
CA PHE A 207 -9.87 12.57 12.26
C PHE A 207 -8.44 12.97 12.61
N ARG A 208 -7.52 12.93 11.66
CA ARG A 208 -6.11 13.22 11.96
C ARG A 208 -5.95 14.59 12.61
N TYR A 209 -5.19 14.64 13.71
CA TYR A 209 -4.98 15.84 14.56
C TYR A 209 -6.22 16.36 15.29
N CYS A 210 -7.30 15.59 15.39
CA CYS A 210 -8.46 15.96 16.22
C CYS A 210 -8.14 15.77 17.71
N SER A 211 -7.37 16.70 18.29
CA SER A 211 -6.90 16.64 19.69
C SER A 211 -8.02 16.66 20.72
N GLU A 212 -9.19 17.19 20.37
CA GLU A 212 -10.35 17.33 21.25
C GLU A 212 -11.33 16.15 21.19
N LEU A 213 -11.08 15.17 20.28
CA LEU A 213 -11.83 13.92 20.20
C LEU A 213 -11.56 13.07 21.43
N ALA A 214 -12.55 12.88 22.29
CA ALA A 214 -12.41 12.12 23.54
C ALA A 214 -12.78 10.64 23.37
N SER A 215 -13.81 10.35 22.54
CA SER A 215 -14.23 8.99 22.26
C SER A 215 -14.94 8.87 20.91
N VAL A 216 -14.97 7.66 20.37
CA VAL A 216 -15.66 7.37 19.12
C VAL A 216 -16.32 5.99 19.14
N THR A 217 -17.56 5.91 18.64
CA THR A 217 -18.27 4.66 18.35
C THR A 217 -18.30 4.45 16.84
N ILE A 218 -17.76 3.32 16.38
CA ILE A 218 -17.67 2.93 14.98
C ILE A 218 -18.64 1.78 14.73
N PRO A 219 -19.69 1.97 13.88
CA PRO A 219 -20.69 0.93 13.65
C PRO A 219 -20.13 -0.27 12.88
N GLY A 220 -20.77 -1.42 13.02
CA GLY A 220 -20.40 -2.66 12.33
C GLY A 220 -20.62 -2.64 10.81
N SER A 221 -21.26 -1.60 10.27
CA SER A 221 -21.35 -1.39 8.83
C SER A 221 -20.04 -0.92 8.18
N VAL A 222 -19.09 -0.39 8.99
CA VAL A 222 -17.77 -0.01 8.53
C VAL A 222 -16.94 -1.26 8.25
N ASP A 223 -16.50 -1.43 7.02
CA ASP A 223 -15.62 -2.54 6.61
C ASP A 223 -14.15 -2.24 6.94
N LYS A 224 -13.74 -0.96 6.80
CA LYS A 224 -12.35 -0.53 6.90
C LYS A 224 -12.18 0.83 7.58
N ILE A 225 -11.21 0.90 8.52
CA ILE A 225 -10.71 2.16 9.10
C ILE A 225 -9.46 2.57 8.32
N GLY A 226 -9.47 3.76 7.72
CA GLY A 226 -8.44 4.23 6.79
C GLY A 226 -7.07 4.51 7.43
N VAL A 227 -6.07 4.68 6.57
CA VAL A 227 -4.69 5.03 6.94
C VAL A 227 -4.69 6.38 7.70
N TYR A 228 -3.99 6.46 8.84
CA TYR A 228 -3.93 7.67 9.67
C TYR A 228 -5.29 8.18 10.19
N ALA A 229 -6.37 7.39 10.13
CA ALA A 229 -7.73 7.88 10.38
C ALA A 229 -7.88 8.65 11.70
N PHE A 230 -7.23 8.21 12.78
CA PHE A 230 -7.21 8.83 14.10
C PHE A 230 -5.80 9.22 14.57
N LYS A 231 -4.84 9.28 13.64
CA LYS A 231 -3.45 9.63 13.99
C LYS A 231 -3.38 11.00 14.66
N ASP A 232 -2.57 11.08 15.73
CA ASP A 232 -2.39 12.30 16.54
C ASP A 232 -3.69 12.80 17.23
N CYS A 233 -4.70 11.92 17.44
CA CYS A 233 -5.86 12.22 18.27
C CYS A 233 -5.47 12.10 19.76
N VAL A 234 -4.67 13.06 20.23
CA VAL A 234 -4.07 12.98 21.58
C VAL A 234 -5.10 13.03 22.71
N GLY A 235 -6.31 13.53 22.48
CA GLY A 235 -7.41 13.53 23.46
C GLY A 235 -8.20 12.21 23.52
N LEU A 236 -8.00 11.29 22.55
CA LEU A 236 -8.79 10.08 22.44
C LEU A 236 -8.47 9.10 23.57
N THR A 237 -9.46 8.77 24.39
CA THR A 237 -9.33 7.89 25.55
C THR A 237 -9.94 6.51 25.33
N SER A 238 -11.00 6.41 24.51
CA SER A 238 -11.70 5.16 24.24
C SER A 238 -12.25 5.06 22.81
N VAL A 239 -12.24 3.86 22.28
CA VAL A 239 -12.79 3.52 20.95
C VAL A 239 -13.61 2.26 21.06
N GLU A 240 -14.86 2.32 20.60
CA GLU A 240 -15.71 1.14 20.42
C GLU A 240 -15.84 0.81 18.93
N ILE A 241 -15.46 -0.41 18.54
CA ILE A 241 -15.49 -0.86 17.15
C ILE A 241 -16.52 -1.98 17.03
N GLY A 242 -17.56 -1.75 16.21
CA GLY A 242 -18.63 -2.68 15.97
C GLY A 242 -18.22 -3.94 15.20
N TYR A 243 -18.97 -5.02 15.39
CA TYR A 243 -18.80 -6.25 14.65
C TYR A 243 -19.10 -6.03 13.16
N GLY A 244 -18.15 -6.34 12.29
CA GLY A 244 -18.18 -6.12 10.84
C GLY A 244 -16.92 -5.44 10.31
N VAL A 245 -16.23 -4.64 11.15
CA VAL A 245 -14.93 -4.07 10.79
C VAL A 245 -13.90 -5.18 10.62
N LYS A 246 -13.26 -5.23 9.44
CA LYS A 246 -12.29 -6.27 9.06
C LYS A 246 -10.86 -5.79 9.07
N ILE A 247 -10.63 -4.51 8.75
CA ILE A 247 -9.30 -3.96 8.53
C ILE A 247 -9.14 -2.65 9.28
N ILE A 248 -8.07 -2.55 10.06
CA ILE A 248 -7.54 -1.30 10.58
C ILE A 248 -6.24 -1.03 9.84
N GLU A 249 -6.22 0.03 9.04
CA GLU A 249 -5.10 0.37 8.16
C GLU A 249 -3.91 0.98 8.91
N ASN A 250 -2.82 1.18 8.18
CA ASN A 250 -1.55 1.65 8.72
C ASN A 250 -1.69 2.93 9.54
N GLU A 251 -1.08 2.93 10.72
CA GLU A 251 -0.97 4.08 11.63
C GLU A 251 -2.34 4.71 12.00
N ALA A 252 -3.44 3.93 11.91
CA ALA A 252 -4.79 4.46 12.12
C ALA A 252 -4.98 5.13 13.50
N PHE A 253 -4.35 4.63 14.55
CA PHE A 253 -4.37 5.18 15.92
C PHE A 253 -2.97 5.57 16.41
N ASP A 254 -1.99 5.78 15.50
CA ASP A 254 -0.65 6.19 15.90
C ASP A 254 -0.68 7.50 16.69
N HIS A 255 0.06 7.53 17.81
CA HIS A 255 0.18 8.67 18.71
C HIS A 255 -1.14 9.14 19.36
N CYS A 256 -2.11 8.20 19.57
CA CYS A 256 -3.23 8.41 20.48
C CYS A 256 -2.75 8.19 21.93
N ILE A 257 -1.97 9.12 22.45
CA ILE A 257 -1.20 8.97 23.71
C ILE A 257 -2.07 8.67 24.94
N ASN A 258 -3.30 9.15 24.96
CA ASN A 258 -4.26 8.97 26.05
C ASN A 258 -5.23 7.80 25.83
N LEU A 259 -5.08 7.01 24.77
CA LEU A 259 -5.93 5.86 24.50
C LEU A 259 -5.70 4.76 25.55
N THR A 260 -6.67 4.57 26.44
CA THR A 260 -6.62 3.59 27.53
C THR A 260 -7.36 2.30 27.19
N SER A 261 -8.39 2.39 26.35
CA SER A 261 -9.23 1.25 25.99
C SER A 261 -9.66 1.27 24.54
N ILE A 262 -9.63 0.11 23.91
CA ILE A 262 -10.16 -0.14 22.57
C ILE A 262 -10.74 -1.56 22.52
N SER A 263 -11.96 -1.69 22.00
CA SER A 263 -12.61 -2.97 21.78
C SER A 263 -12.44 -3.39 20.32
N LEU A 264 -11.67 -4.47 20.09
CA LEU A 264 -11.45 -5.03 18.76
C LEU A 264 -12.46 -6.15 18.50
N PRO A 265 -13.24 -6.10 17.40
CA PRO A 265 -14.29 -7.09 17.12
C PRO A 265 -13.71 -8.41 16.58
N GLU A 266 -14.43 -9.50 16.81
CA GLU A 266 -14.09 -10.86 16.27
C GLU A 266 -14.23 -10.96 14.73
N SER A 267 -14.68 -9.89 14.04
CA SER A 267 -14.62 -9.77 12.58
C SER A 267 -13.28 -9.26 12.06
N LEU A 268 -12.42 -8.70 12.93
CA LEU A 268 -11.15 -8.09 12.54
C LEU A 268 -10.16 -9.15 12.05
N THR A 269 -9.63 -8.97 10.84
CA THR A 269 -8.66 -9.88 10.22
C THR A 269 -7.29 -9.28 10.06
N THR A 270 -7.21 -7.94 9.98
CA THR A 270 -5.95 -7.23 9.68
C THR A 270 -5.77 -6.03 10.58
N ILE A 271 -4.61 -5.96 11.21
CA ILE A 271 -4.07 -4.80 11.93
C ILE A 271 -2.85 -4.33 11.14
N GLY A 272 -2.93 -3.13 10.57
CA GLY A 272 -1.88 -2.56 9.73
C GLY A 272 -0.60 -2.21 10.48
N ARG A 273 0.39 -1.71 9.75
CA ARG A 273 1.66 -1.22 10.32
C ARG A 273 1.40 -0.06 11.27
N GLY A 274 2.05 -0.08 12.44
CA GLY A 274 2.06 1.04 13.39
C GLY A 274 0.69 1.45 13.93
N VAL A 275 -0.33 0.59 13.87
CA VAL A 275 -1.73 0.97 14.20
C VAL A 275 -1.84 1.62 15.56
N PHE A 276 -1.21 1.06 16.59
CA PHE A 276 -1.22 1.57 17.97
C PHE A 276 0.15 2.10 18.40
N MET A 277 0.99 2.45 17.44
CA MET A 277 2.33 2.96 17.76
C MET A 277 2.21 4.22 18.62
N ARG A 278 2.99 4.31 19.72
CA ARG A 278 2.96 5.44 20.67
C ARG A 278 1.60 5.70 21.35
N CYS A 279 0.74 4.68 21.47
CA CYS A 279 -0.40 4.75 22.39
C CYS A 279 0.08 4.50 23.83
N GLU A 280 0.64 5.54 24.45
CA GLU A 280 1.42 5.46 25.70
C GLU A 280 0.58 5.10 26.93
N SER A 281 -0.74 5.18 26.84
CA SER A 281 -1.68 4.80 27.91
C SER A 281 -2.32 3.43 27.72
N LEU A 282 -2.05 2.71 26.60
CA LEU A 282 -2.66 1.42 26.29
C LEU A 282 -1.95 0.28 27.02
N VAL A 283 -2.39 0.02 28.25
CA VAL A 283 -1.80 -0.99 29.16
C VAL A 283 -2.27 -2.40 28.85
N SER A 284 -3.50 -2.55 28.36
CA SER A 284 -4.13 -3.84 28.06
C SER A 284 -4.77 -3.82 26.68
N LEU A 285 -4.63 -4.93 25.94
CA LEU A 285 -5.21 -5.10 24.63
C LEU A 285 -5.56 -6.57 24.41
N SER A 286 -6.81 -6.84 24.06
CA SER A 286 -7.26 -8.16 23.64
C SER A 286 -7.32 -8.23 22.12
N ILE A 287 -6.51 -9.09 21.49
CA ILE A 287 -6.46 -9.25 20.05
C ILE A 287 -7.26 -10.49 19.66
N PRO A 288 -8.33 -10.33 18.84
CA PRO A 288 -9.18 -11.43 18.44
C PRO A 288 -8.43 -12.54 17.69
N LYS A 289 -8.89 -13.79 17.82
CA LYS A 289 -8.31 -14.94 17.08
C LYS A 289 -8.55 -14.89 15.57
N SER A 290 -9.49 -14.10 15.14
CA SER A 290 -9.77 -13.81 13.72
C SER A 290 -8.64 -13.05 13.02
N VAL A 291 -7.80 -12.31 13.77
CA VAL A 291 -6.66 -11.57 13.21
C VAL A 291 -5.64 -12.55 12.65
N LYS A 292 -5.34 -12.39 11.36
CA LYS A 292 -4.38 -13.21 10.58
C LYS A 292 -3.15 -12.41 10.13
N ASN A 293 -3.28 -11.08 10.04
CA ASN A 293 -2.20 -10.20 9.61
C ASN A 293 -1.99 -9.09 10.63
N ILE A 294 -0.74 -8.93 11.07
CA ILE A 294 -0.32 -7.86 11.97
C ILE A 294 0.91 -7.20 11.35
N GLY A 295 0.80 -5.91 11.07
CA GLY A 295 1.85 -5.13 10.45
C GLY A 295 2.99 -4.79 11.44
N PHE A 296 4.13 -4.45 10.86
CA PHE A 296 5.32 -4.01 11.58
C PHE A 296 5.03 -2.86 12.55
N ARG A 297 5.61 -2.90 13.75
CA ARG A 297 5.47 -1.86 14.78
C ARG A 297 4.03 -1.57 15.23
N ALA A 298 3.09 -2.48 14.98
CA ALA A 298 1.68 -2.24 15.28
C ALA A 298 1.42 -1.79 16.72
N PHE A 299 2.28 -2.19 17.67
CA PHE A 299 2.12 -1.92 19.11
C PHE A 299 3.32 -1.22 19.75
N ASP A 300 4.28 -0.74 18.98
CA ASP A 300 5.51 -0.12 19.50
C ASP A 300 5.18 1.11 20.37
N GLY A 301 5.81 1.20 21.54
CA GLY A 301 5.61 2.31 22.47
C GLY A 301 4.35 2.18 23.34
N THR A 302 3.56 1.10 23.20
CA THR A 302 2.48 0.80 24.14
C THR A 302 3.02 0.12 25.40
N PRO A 303 2.51 0.42 26.60
CA PRO A 303 2.82 -0.37 27.79
C PRO A 303 2.44 -1.84 27.66
N TRP A 304 1.36 -2.15 26.93
CA TRP A 304 0.98 -3.53 26.63
C TRP A 304 2.11 -4.32 25.93
N TYR A 305 2.74 -3.74 24.91
CA TYR A 305 3.88 -4.36 24.22
C TYR A 305 5.14 -4.36 25.07
N ASN A 306 5.44 -3.27 25.76
CA ASN A 306 6.66 -3.14 26.57
C ASN A 306 6.69 -4.15 27.72
N ASN A 307 5.53 -4.52 28.26
CA ASN A 307 5.38 -5.50 29.35
C ASN A 307 5.46 -6.96 28.86
N GLN A 308 5.50 -7.23 27.54
CA GLN A 308 5.73 -8.59 27.03
C GLN A 308 7.18 -9.03 27.31
N PRO A 309 7.40 -10.33 27.53
CA PRO A 309 8.77 -10.85 27.72
C PRO A 309 9.63 -10.67 26.48
N ASP A 310 10.94 -10.62 26.67
CA ASP A 310 11.90 -10.65 25.57
C ASP A 310 11.97 -12.04 24.92
N GLY A 311 12.36 -12.09 23.64
CA GLY A 311 12.42 -13.29 22.83
C GLY A 311 11.38 -13.30 21.71
N VAL A 312 11.06 -14.51 21.22
CA VAL A 312 10.07 -14.68 20.15
C VAL A 312 8.67 -14.41 20.69
N MET A 313 8.04 -13.37 20.21
CA MET A 313 6.70 -12.97 20.59
C MET A 313 5.65 -13.52 19.63
N TYR A 314 4.65 -14.17 20.18
CA TYR A 314 3.49 -14.68 19.43
C TYR A 314 2.22 -13.94 19.83
N ILE A 315 1.39 -13.63 18.85
CA ILE A 315 0.02 -13.14 19.04
C ILE A 315 -0.89 -14.15 18.38
N ASN A 316 -1.70 -14.85 19.16
CA ASN A 316 -2.48 -16.00 18.67
C ASN A 316 -1.56 -17.04 17.98
N ASP A 317 -1.83 -17.33 16.70
CA ASP A 317 -1.05 -18.26 15.88
C ASP A 317 -0.10 -17.54 14.91
N ILE A 318 0.21 -16.26 15.19
CA ILE A 318 1.10 -15.43 14.40
C ILE A 318 2.42 -15.23 15.16
N LEU A 319 3.56 -15.49 14.55
CA LEU A 319 4.86 -15.02 15.02
C LEU A 319 4.94 -13.53 14.69
N TYR A 320 4.81 -12.68 15.71
CA TYR A 320 4.74 -11.23 15.51
C TYR A 320 6.13 -10.60 15.37
N THR A 321 7.02 -10.83 16.32
CA THR A 321 8.35 -10.23 16.29
C THR A 321 9.30 -10.96 17.26
N TYR A 322 10.60 -10.69 17.14
CA TYR A 322 11.59 -10.94 18.20
C TYR A 322 11.75 -9.66 19.00
N LYS A 323 11.49 -9.70 20.31
CA LYS A 323 11.61 -8.56 21.21
C LYS A 323 12.91 -8.65 22.01
N GLY A 324 13.52 -7.48 22.25
CA GLY A 324 14.77 -7.40 23.02
C GLY A 324 16.02 -7.74 22.20
N GLU A 325 17.14 -7.93 22.88
CA GLU A 325 18.41 -8.25 22.26
C GLU A 325 18.54 -9.77 22.04
N MET A 326 18.80 -10.19 20.80
CA MET A 326 19.01 -11.60 20.47
C MET A 326 20.42 -12.04 20.91
N PRO A 327 20.57 -13.14 21.67
CA PRO A 327 21.90 -13.69 21.98
C PRO A 327 22.64 -14.12 20.73
N SER A 328 23.98 -14.14 20.77
CA SER A 328 24.81 -14.71 19.69
C SER A 328 24.50 -16.19 19.50
N ASP A 329 24.65 -16.69 18.26
CA ASP A 329 24.44 -18.08 17.89
C ASP A 329 23.02 -18.62 18.19
N THR A 330 22.01 -17.73 18.11
CA THR A 330 20.63 -18.10 18.39
C THR A 330 20.07 -19.03 17.32
N HIS A 331 19.53 -20.16 17.76
CA HIS A 331 18.62 -21.01 16.99
C HIS A 331 17.17 -20.61 17.26
N ILE A 332 16.40 -20.39 16.22
CA ILE A 332 14.96 -20.11 16.32
C ILE A 332 14.18 -21.34 15.86
N ASP A 333 13.48 -21.96 16.78
CA ASP A 333 12.49 -23.00 16.48
C ASP A 333 11.08 -22.43 16.59
N ILE A 334 10.49 -22.14 15.42
CA ILE A 334 9.14 -21.54 15.37
C ILE A 334 8.11 -22.54 15.91
N ARG A 335 7.29 -22.09 16.85
CA ARG A 335 6.26 -22.87 17.52
C ARG A 335 5.35 -23.59 16.51
N LYS A 336 5.13 -24.91 16.70
CA LYS A 336 4.14 -25.68 15.93
C LYS A 336 2.75 -25.06 16.11
N GLY A 337 1.98 -24.98 15.02
CA GLY A 337 0.69 -24.31 14.99
C GLY A 337 0.78 -22.83 14.57
N THR A 338 1.99 -22.26 14.45
CA THR A 338 2.14 -20.93 13.85
C THR A 338 1.68 -20.96 12.40
N VAL A 339 0.76 -20.05 12.05
CA VAL A 339 0.16 -19.95 10.71
C VAL A 339 0.82 -18.89 9.85
N ALA A 340 1.27 -17.78 10.45
CA ALA A 340 1.90 -16.68 9.74
C ALA A 340 3.13 -16.14 10.49
N ILE A 341 4.09 -15.63 9.74
CA ILE A 341 5.22 -14.85 10.23
C ILE A 341 5.00 -13.41 9.77
N SER A 342 4.90 -12.47 10.72
CA SER A 342 4.63 -11.06 10.44
C SER A 342 5.74 -10.39 9.65
N SER A 343 5.41 -9.26 9.02
CA SER A 343 6.41 -8.39 8.39
C SER A 343 7.41 -7.90 9.42
N ASP A 344 8.69 -7.81 9.00
CA ASP A 344 9.83 -7.38 9.83
C ASP A 344 10.04 -8.20 11.13
N ALA A 345 9.52 -9.41 11.22
CA ALA A 345 9.50 -10.20 12.47
C ALA A 345 10.88 -10.32 13.14
N PHE A 346 11.94 -10.42 12.35
CA PHE A 346 13.34 -10.51 12.83
C PHE A 346 14.24 -9.36 12.33
N ALA A 347 13.72 -8.38 11.59
CA ALA A 347 14.54 -7.34 10.98
C ALA A 347 15.36 -6.50 11.96
N ARG A 348 14.94 -6.41 13.23
CA ARG A 348 15.64 -5.67 14.29
C ARG A 348 16.68 -6.49 15.06
N SER A 349 16.62 -7.80 14.94
CA SER A 349 17.43 -8.73 15.75
C SER A 349 18.29 -9.65 14.89
N SER A 350 18.47 -9.29 13.63
CA SER A 350 18.84 -10.16 12.51
C SER A 350 20.29 -10.68 12.50
N ASN A 351 21.22 -10.04 13.24
CA ASN A 351 22.65 -10.32 13.10
C ASN A 351 23.16 -11.46 14.00
N ARG A 352 22.30 -12.21 14.67
CA ARG A 352 22.71 -13.24 15.64
C ARG A 352 21.95 -14.56 15.50
N MET A 353 20.99 -14.63 14.55
CA MET A 353 20.27 -15.85 14.25
C MET A 353 21.09 -16.71 13.29
N THR A 354 21.56 -17.85 13.76
CA THR A 354 22.40 -18.76 12.96
C THR A 354 21.60 -19.88 12.29
N SER A 355 20.46 -20.25 12.84
CA SER A 355 19.59 -21.28 12.29
C SER A 355 18.12 -21.04 12.61
N LEU A 356 17.25 -21.54 11.72
CA LEU A 356 15.81 -21.33 11.74
C LEU A 356 15.08 -22.58 11.32
N THR A 357 14.08 -23.01 12.13
CA THR A 357 13.13 -24.08 11.77
C THR A 357 11.74 -23.46 11.55
N ILE A 358 11.19 -23.64 10.34
CA ILE A 358 9.83 -23.20 9.97
C ILE A 358 8.92 -24.41 9.93
N PRO A 359 7.89 -24.51 10.79
CA PRO A 359 6.98 -25.65 10.81
C PRO A 359 6.01 -25.66 9.62
N LYS A 360 5.55 -26.87 9.23
CA LYS A 360 4.59 -27.07 8.11
C LYS A 360 3.20 -26.47 8.35
N SER A 361 2.96 -25.82 9.48
CA SER A 361 1.75 -25.03 9.74
C SER A 361 1.79 -23.62 9.19
N VAL A 362 3.00 -23.10 8.87
CA VAL A 362 3.17 -21.74 8.33
C VAL A 362 2.72 -21.69 6.89
N THR A 363 1.80 -20.77 6.59
CA THR A 363 1.22 -20.56 5.26
C THR A 363 1.71 -19.26 4.58
N SER A 364 2.25 -18.31 5.35
CA SER A 364 2.76 -17.04 4.83
C SER A 364 3.97 -16.52 5.59
N ILE A 365 4.90 -15.92 4.85
CA ILE A 365 6.05 -15.20 5.38
C ILE A 365 5.90 -13.74 4.96
N GLY A 366 5.85 -12.83 5.93
CA GLY A 366 5.64 -11.40 5.72
C GLY A 366 6.82 -10.70 5.02
N GLU A 367 6.56 -9.47 4.58
CA GLU A 367 7.58 -8.60 3.99
C GLU A 367 8.71 -8.34 5.00
N TRP A 368 9.97 -8.33 4.54
CA TRP A 368 11.16 -8.06 5.37
C TRP A 368 11.34 -9.01 6.57
N ALA A 369 10.57 -10.10 6.68
CA ALA A 369 10.50 -10.93 7.89
C ALA A 369 11.87 -11.40 8.39
N PHE A 370 12.80 -11.75 7.50
CA PHE A 370 14.16 -12.21 7.78
C PHE A 370 15.22 -11.36 7.05
N ALA A 371 14.89 -10.11 6.73
CA ALA A 371 15.82 -9.20 6.10
C ALA A 371 17.05 -8.97 7.02
N HIS A 372 18.23 -8.85 6.40
CA HIS A 372 19.50 -8.61 7.09
C HIS A 372 19.91 -9.69 8.10
N CYS A 373 19.37 -10.92 8.00
CA CYS A 373 19.81 -12.07 8.80
C CYS A 373 21.17 -12.58 8.28
N TYR A 374 22.27 -11.86 8.57
CA TYR A 374 23.60 -12.12 8.00
C TYR A 374 24.23 -13.44 8.47
N ASP A 375 23.86 -13.93 9.66
CA ASP A 375 24.39 -15.16 10.23
C ASP A 375 23.58 -16.40 9.86
N LEU A 376 22.38 -16.24 9.33
CA LEU A 376 21.53 -17.34 8.84
C LEU A 376 22.10 -17.88 7.51
N LYS A 377 22.70 -19.08 7.55
CA LYS A 377 23.37 -19.68 6.38
C LYS A 377 22.48 -20.55 5.53
N SER A 378 21.47 -21.16 6.13
CA SER A 378 20.54 -22.03 5.40
C SER A 378 19.14 -21.95 6.00
N VAL A 379 18.14 -22.16 5.15
CA VAL A 379 16.74 -22.27 5.57
C VAL A 379 15.98 -23.18 4.61
N THR A 380 15.01 -23.93 5.16
CA THR A 380 14.03 -24.67 4.38
C THR A 380 12.68 -23.96 4.51
N ILE A 381 12.10 -23.58 3.39
CA ILE A 381 10.74 -23.04 3.29
C ILE A 381 9.79 -24.20 3.00
N PRO A 382 8.91 -24.57 3.94
CA PRO A 382 7.99 -25.68 3.74
C PRO A 382 6.95 -25.39 2.66
N GLY A 383 6.51 -26.42 1.94
CA GLY A 383 5.53 -26.31 0.85
C GLY A 383 4.13 -25.87 1.29
N SER A 384 3.88 -25.75 2.60
CA SER A 384 2.68 -25.12 3.15
C SER A 384 2.68 -23.58 2.98
N VAL A 385 3.86 -22.96 2.83
CA VAL A 385 4.00 -21.52 2.59
C VAL A 385 3.54 -21.20 1.17
N VAL A 386 2.42 -20.49 1.04
CA VAL A 386 1.86 -20.09 -0.26
C VAL A 386 2.64 -18.93 -0.85
N GLU A 387 3.03 -17.97 0.00
CA GLU A 387 3.71 -16.74 -0.40
C GLU A 387 4.91 -16.42 0.49
N ILE A 388 6.02 -16.11 -0.15
CA ILE A 388 7.20 -15.46 0.45
C ILE A 388 7.09 -13.97 0.14
N GLY A 389 6.95 -13.14 1.17
CA GLY A 389 6.73 -11.70 1.06
C GLY A 389 7.87 -10.94 0.36
N ALA A 390 7.60 -9.71 -0.07
CA ALA A 390 8.62 -8.84 -0.64
C ALA A 390 9.77 -8.63 0.35
N ASN A 391 11.01 -8.62 -0.13
CA ASN A 391 12.22 -8.42 0.69
C ASN A 391 12.38 -9.42 1.87
N ALA A 392 11.66 -10.52 1.90
CA ALA A 392 11.59 -11.40 3.08
C ALA A 392 12.97 -11.87 3.58
N PHE A 393 13.93 -12.08 2.69
CA PHE A 393 15.33 -12.46 3.00
C PHE A 393 16.33 -11.46 2.41
N TYR A 394 15.90 -10.22 2.19
CA TYR A 394 16.74 -9.17 1.61
C TYR A 394 18.08 -9.02 2.33
N SER A 395 19.17 -8.98 1.57
CA SER A 395 20.54 -8.79 2.08
C SER A 395 20.91 -9.81 3.17
N GLY A 396 20.39 -11.03 3.09
CA GLY A 396 20.67 -12.12 4.05
C GLY A 396 22.00 -12.81 3.80
N GLY A 397 22.49 -13.53 4.82
CA GLY A 397 23.73 -14.30 4.78
C GLY A 397 23.60 -15.72 4.21
N LEU A 398 22.49 -16.04 3.55
CA LEU A 398 22.17 -17.36 3.02
C LEU A 398 23.22 -17.84 2.01
N THR A 399 23.73 -19.04 2.23
CA THR A 399 24.59 -19.79 1.28
C THR A 399 23.78 -20.86 0.53
N SER A 400 22.69 -21.32 1.14
CA SER A 400 21.76 -22.29 0.55
C SER A 400 20.34 -22.06 1.03
N ILE A 401 19.36 -22.40 0.20
CA ILE A 401 17.95 -22.39 0.53
C ILE A 401 17.25 -23.56 -0.15
N THR A 402 16.31 -24.16 0.54
CA THR A 402 15.40 -25.15 -0.02
C THR A 402 13.99 -24.56 0.00
N ILE A 403 13.33 -24.47 -1.16
CA ILE A 403 11.93 -24.12 -1.29
C ILE A 403 11.19 -25.39 -1.67
N GLU A 404 10.34 -25.90 -0.77
CA GLU A 404 9.56 -27.10 -1.04
C GLU A 404 8.44 -26.80 -2.06
N ASP A 405 7.98 -27.85 -2.77
CA ASP A 405 6.86 -27.76 -3.71
C ASP A 405 5.56 -27.40 -2.95
N GLY A 406 4.79 -26.45 -3.50
CA GLY A 406 3.61 -25.84 -2.85
C GLY A 406 3.70 -24.32 -2.71
N VAL A 407 4.92 -23.75 -2.68
CA VAL A 407 5.11 -22.29 -2.74
C VAL A 407 4.68 -21.78 -4.10
N THR A 408 3.79 -20.77 -4.15
CA THR A 408 3.21 -20.25 -5.41
C THR A 408 3.69 -18.84 -5.77
N ILE A 409 4.09 -18.04 -4.78
CA ILE A 409 4.50 -16.63 -4.98
C ILE A 409 5.81 -16.38 -4.27
N ILE A 410 6.77 -15.81 -5.01
CA ILE A 410 8.00 -15.22 -4.48
C ILE A 410 7.90 -13.71 -4.71
N GLY A 411 7.88 -12.93 -3.64
CA GLY A 411 7.69 -11.48 -3.66
C GLY A 411 8.84 -10.72 -4.34
N SER A 412 8.61 -9.46 -4.64
CA SER A 412 9.64 -8.58 -5.19
C SER A 412 10.82 -8.48 -4.22
N GLU A 413 12.05 -8.55 -4.77
CA GLU A 413 13.29 -8.40 -3.99
C GLU A 413 13.45 -9.43 -2.84
N ALA A 414 12.67 -10.52 -2.83
CA ALA A 414 12.62 -11.46 -1.71
C ALA A 414 13.98 -11.99 -1.28
N PHE A 415 14.92 -12.20 -2.21
CA PHE A 415 16.30 -12.65 -1.98
C PHE A 415 17.33 -11.67 -2.57
N MET A 416 16.92 -10.42 -2.79
CA MET A 416 17.84 -9.41 -3.34
C MET A 416 19.03 -9.20 -2.39
N TYR A 417 20.23 -9.08 -2.97
CA TYR A 417 21.51 -8.94 -2.25
C TYR A 417 21.91 -10.12 -1.35
N CYS A 418 21.33 -11.31 -1.51
CA CYS A 418 21.85 -12.53 -0.91
C CYS A 418 23.15 -12.98 -1.62
N LYS A 419 24.24 -12.24 -1.43
CA LYS A 419 25.50 -12.36 -2.21
C LYS A 419 26.20 -13.71 -2.10
N LEU A 420 25.89 -14.50 -1.07
CA LEU A 420 26.47 -15.82 -0.82
C LEU A 420 25.65 -16.95 -1.42
N LEU A 421 24.43 -16.66 -1.88
CA LEU A 421 23.54 -17.64 -2.52
C LEU A 421 23.92 -17.78 -4.00
N THR A 422 24.59 -18.88 -4.35
CA THR A 422 25.12 -19.10 -5.70
C THR A 422 24.20 -19.90 -6.62
N SER A 423 23.30 -20.68 -6.03
CA SER A 423 22.30 -21.49 -6.75
C SER A 423 21.08 -21.75 -5.88
N MET A 424 19.94 -21.96 -6.50
CA MET A 424 18.69 -22.31 -5.86
C MET A 424 17.78 -23.03 -6.86
N ASP A 425 17.10 -24.07 -6.40
CA ASP A 425 16.05 -24.72 -7.17
C ASP A 425 14.71 -24.03 -6.91
N ILE A 426 14.06 -23.58 -7.97
CA ILE A 426 12.71 -23.02 -7.91
C ILE A 426 11.71 -24.13 -8.21
N PRO A 427 10.81 -24.48 -7.27
CA PRO A 427 9.85 -25.56 -7.49
C PRO A 427 8.83 -25.21 -8.58
N THR A 428 8.29 -26.25 -9.22
CA THR A 428 7.32 -26.10 -10.32
C THR A 428 5.98 -25.47 -9.90
N SER A 429 5.69 -25.45 -8.61
CA SER A 429 4.51 -24.81 -8.04
C SER A 429 4.55 -23.28 -8.11
N VAL A 430 5.73 -22.65 -8.27
CA VAL A 430 5.87 -21.19 -8.30
C VAL A 430 5.27 -20.63 -9.59
N LYS A 431 4.25 -19.77 -9.43
CA LYS A 431 3.50 -19.14 -10.53
C LYS A 431 3.89 -17.68 -10.75
N LYS A 432 4.41 -17.01 -9.71
CA LYS A 432 4.76 -15.59 -9.77
C LYS A 432 6.07 -15.35 -9.03
N ILE A 433 6.98 -14.64 -9.73
CA ILE A 433 8.23 -14.13 -9.16
C ILE A 433 8.21 -12.61 -9.33
N GLY A 434 8.37 -11.89 -8.22
CA GLY A 434 8.37 -10.44 -8.18
C GLY A 434 9.63 -9.82 -8.80
N THR A 435 9.58 -8.53 -9.06
CA THR A 435 10.68 -7.76 -9.63
C THR A 435 11.93 -7.87 -8.74
N ASN A 436 13.10 -8.07 -9.36
CA ASN A 436 14.40 -8.17 -8.69
C ASN A 436 14.50 -9.26 -7.58
N ALA A 437 13.60 -10.25 -7.54
CA ALA A 437 13.53 -11.23 -6.46
C ALA A 437 14.89 -11.90 -6.12
N PHE A 438 15.76 -12.07 -7.11
CA PHE A 438 17.08 -12.71 -6.98
C PHE A 438 18.23 -11.80 -7.44
N ARG A 439 18.02 -10.50 -7.56
CA ARG A 439 19.05 -9.59 -8.05
C ARG A 439 20.22 -9.54 -7.05
N SER A 440 21.37 -10.03 -7.47
CA SER A 440 22.68 -9.74 -6.86
C SER A 440 23.29 -8.54 -7.60
N GLU A 441 24.07 -7.68 -6.92
CA GLU A 441 24.88 -6.71 -7.64
C GLU A 441 25.86 -7.48 -8.55
N GLU A 442 25.65 -7.43 -9.85
CA GLU A 442 26.69 -7.74 -10.79
C GLU A 442 27.83 -6.76 -10.55
N ARG A 443 29.00 -7.28 -10.19
CA ARG A 443 30.22 -6.48 -10.23
C ARG A 443 30.35 -5.97 -11.67
N ARG A 444 30.23 -4.67 -11.85
CA ARG A 444 30.79 -4.04 -13.04
C ARG A 444 32.30 -4.29 -12.99
N VAL A 445 32.76 -5.25 -13.76
CA VAL A 445 34.16 -5.42 -14.11
C VAL A 445 34.47 -4.49 -15.27
#